data_a0bb218a463f8389e11ef594ab98f87c
#
_entry.id   a0bb218a463f8389e11ef594ab98f87c
#
_cell.length_a   1.000
_cell.length_b   1.000
_cell.length_c   1.000
_cell.angle_alpha   90.00
_cell.angle_beta   90.00
_cell.angle_gamma   90.00
#
_symmetry.space_group_name_H-M   'P 1'
#
loop_
_entity.id
_entity.type
_entity.pdbx_description
1 polymer ?
#
loop_
_entity_poly.entity_id
_entity_poly.type
_entity_poly.pdbx_seq_one_letter_code
_entity_poly.pdbx_strand_id
1 'polypeptide(L)'
;MKHRFSSLASKLFLTVSILFLSFALCFIYFQYQREKNYRIESLNTRLQDCNNDIHDFLETDSTIFLNYINRLKKENIRVTIMDIDGNVRYDSGTEGGSELENHLDRDEISDALKNGSGYALQRESRTLGGQWFYSATLFKDNGLIIRTAHIYDVSMGLMLASDRNYFFLALALSLSLLFIFYVYLYKLQLNISHLREFADMAEKNQDIRNA
;
A
#
# COMPACT_ATOMS: atom_id res chain seq x y z
N MET A 1 -11.27 50.70 0.67
CA MET A 1 -11.63 50.19 2.01
C MET A 1 -11.26 48.70 2.09
N LYS A 2 -10.36 48.32 3.00
CA LYS A 2 -10.02 46.93 3.24
C LYS A 2 -11.20 46.23 3.94
N HIS A 3 -11.99 45.44 3.21
CA HIS A 3 -12.98 44.57 3.82
C HIS A 3 -12.24 43.49 4.66
N ARG A 4 -12.09 43.77 5.94
CA ARG A 4 -11.59 42.82 6.92
C ARG A 4 -12.66 41.72 7.05
N PHE A 5 -12.30 40.49 6.75
CA PHE A 5 -13.16 39.34 7.04
C PHE A 5 -13.75 39.48 8.44
N SER A 6 -15.07 39.34 8.59
CA SER A 6 -15.64 39.32 9.92
C SER A 6 -15.00 38.23 10.75
N SER A 7 -14.70 38.48 12.01
CA SER A 7 -14.04 37.49 12.91
C SER A 7 -14.73 36.12 12.90
N LEU A 8 -16.04 36.06 12.69
CA LEU A 8 -16.85 34.86 12.63
C LEU A 8 -16.59 34.06 11.35
N ALA A 9 -16.58 34.70 10.17
CA ALA A 9 -16.34 34.02 8.89
C ALA A 9 -14.93 33.49 8.80
N SER A 10 -13.94 34.21 9.32
CA SER A 10 -12.55 33.73 9.39
C SER A 10 -12.39 32.52 10.30
N LYS A 11 -13.06 32.52 11.46
CA LYS A 11 -13.04 31.38 12.40
C LYS A 11 -13.70 30.18 11.78
N LEU A 12 -14.86 30.34 11.12
CA LEU A 12 -15.57 29.26 10.44
C LEU A 12 -14.71 28.67 9.31
N PHE A 13 -14.11 29.53 8.47
CA PHE A 13 -13.21 29.07 7.41
C PHE A 13 -12.04 28.27 7.95
N LEU A 14 -11.39 28.76 9.00
CA LEU A 14 -10.24 28.10 9.62
C LEU A 14 -10.63 26.73 10.19
N THR A 15 -11.74 26.66 10.93
CA THR A 15 -12.21 25.41 11.54
C THR A 15 -12.55 24.37 10.49
N VAL A 16 -13.31 24.73 9.46
CA VAL A 16 -13.68 23.81 8.38
C VAL A 16 -12.44 23.37 7.58
N SER A 17 -11.50 24.31 7.33
CA SER A 17 -10.26 23.99 6.63
C SER A 17 -9.40 22.99 7.41
N ILE A 18 -9.26 23.14 8.73
CA ILE A 18 -8.51 22.20 9.58
C ILE A 18 -9.17 20.82 9.56
N LEU A 19 -10.49 20.75 9.73
CA LEU A 19 -11.22 19.49 9.69
C LEU A 19 -11.07 18.79 8.32
N PHE A 20 -11.20 19.54 7.24
CA PHE A 20 -11.08 19.01 5.89
C PHE A 20 -9.66 18.49 5.61
N LEU A 21 -8.63 19.27 5.96
CA LEU A 21 -7.23 18.85 5.78
C LEU A 21 -6.87 17.63 6.63
N SER A 22 -7.35 17.58 7.89
CA SER A 22 -7.11 16.42 8.75
C SER A 22 -7.75 15.14 8.18
N PHE A 23 -8.98 15.25 7.65
CA PHE A 23 -9.65 14.14 6.97
C PHE A 23 -8.90 13.72 5.71
N ALA A 24 -8.46 14.68 4.88
CA ALA A 24 -7.72 14.41 3.66
C ALA A 24 -6.38 13.67 3.95
N LEU A 25 -5.64 14.10 4.97
CA LEU A 25 -4.40 13.44 5.39
C LEU A 25 -4.66 12.02 5.90
N CYS A 26 -5.70 11.82 6.72
CA CYS A 26 -6.09 10.51 7.21
C CYS A 26 -6.47 9.57 6.06
N PHE A 27 -7.26 10.07 5.09
CA PHE A 27 -7.65 9.32 3.91
C PHE A 27 -6.46 8.92 3.03
N ILE A 28 -5.53 9.86 2.78
CA ILE A 28 -4.30 9.60 2.01
C ILE A 28 -3.45 8.52 2.70
N TYR A 29 -3.27 8.62 4.03
CA TYR A 29 -2.54 7.62 4.80
C TYR A 29 -3.19 6.23 4.71
N PHE A 30 -4.52 6.17 4.85
CA PHE A 30 -5.25 4.90 4.74
C PHE A 30 -5.13 4.28 3.34
N GLN A 31 -5.26 5.09 2.28
CA GLN A 31 -5.09 4.64 0.90
C GLN A 31 -3.68 4.14 0.62
N TYR A 32 -2.66 4.84 1.14
CA TYR A 32 -1.27 4.40 1.03
C TYR A 32 -1.05 3.02 1.65
N GLN A 33 -1.55 2.79 2.86
CA GLN A 33 -1.43 1.50 3.53
C GLN A 33 -2.18 0.39 2.79
N ARG A 34 -3.39 0.69 2.32
CA ARG A 34 -4.20 -0.27 1.56
C ARG A 34 -3.52 -0.68 0.26
N GLU A 35 -2.98 0.27 -0.49
CA GLU A 35 -2.28 -0.02 -1.75
C GLU A 35 -1.01 -0.83 -1.52
N LYS A 36 -0.23 -0.49 -0.49
CA LYS A 36 0.95 -1.25 -0.10
C LYS A 36 0.61 -2.71 0.21
N ASN A 37 -0.42 -2.93 1.03
CA ASN A 37 -0.86 -4.28 1.38
C ASN A 37 -1.36 -5.05 0.15
N TYR A 38 -2.12 -4.41 -0.74
CA TYR A 38 -2.59 -5.02 -1.97
C TYR A 38 -1.44 -5.46 -2.89
N ARG A 39 -0.39 -4.65 -3.02
CA ARG A 39 0.78 -4.99 -3.84
C ARG A 39 1.58 -6.16 -3.23
N ILE A 40 1.73 -6.18 -1.90
CA ILE A 40 2.35 -7.30 -1.17
C ILE A 40 1.56 -8.58 -1.41
N GLU A 41 0.24 -8.53 -1.27
CA GLU A 41 -0.65 -9.67 -1.49
C GLU A 41 -0.59 -10.16 -2.94
N SER A 42 -0.60 -9.25 -3.91
CA SER A 42 -0.48 -9.58 -5.34
C SER A 42 0.86 -10.27 -5.66
N LEU A 43 1.97 -9.81 -5.05
CA LEU A 43 3.27 -10.48 -5.20
C LEU A 43 3.26 -11.86 -4.57
N ASN A 44 2.68 -11.98 -3.36
CA ASN A 44 2.56 -13.27 -2.67
C ASN A 44 1.76 -14.27 -3.51
N THR A 45 0.60 -13.85 -4.03
CA THR A 45 -0.23 -14.69 -4.92
C THR A 45 0.54 -15.16 -6.15
N ARG A 46 1.28 -14.26 -6.82
CA ARG A 46 2.12 -14.65 -7.95
C ARG A 46 3.17 -15.69 -7.58
N LEU A 47 3.82 -15.57 -6.42
CA LEU A 47 4.81 -16.55 -5.97
C LEU A 47 4.15 -17.86 -5.55
N GLN A 48 2.94 -17.83 -4.99
CA GLN A 48 2.15 -19.05 -4.72
C GLN A 48 1.74 -19.77 -6.01
N ASP A 49 1.37 -19.04 -7.06
CA ASP A 49 1.11 -19.61 -8.38
C ASP A 49 2.37 -20.31 -8.92
N CYS A 50 3.56 -19.71 -8.76
CA CYS A 50 4.82 -20.38 -9.09
C CYS A 50 5.03 -21.65 -8.26
N ASN A 51 4.67 -21.67 -6.96
CA ASN A 51 4.78 -22.86 -6.12
C ASN A 51 3.86 -23.96 -6.62
N ASN A 52 2.62 -23.64 -7.02
CA ASN A 52 1.65 -24.60 -7.59
C ASN A 52 2.17 -25.17 -8.92
N ASP A 53 2.64 -24.32 -9.83
CA ASP A 53 3.23 -24.75 -11.10
C ASP A 53 4.41 -25.71 -10.87
N ILE A 54 5.30 -25.39 -9.91
CA ILE A 54 6.44 -26.25 -9.56
C ILE A 54 5.98 -27.60 -9.06
N HIS A 55 4.96 -27.64 -8.20
CA HIS A 55 4.38 -28.87 -7.69
C HIS A 55 3.84 -29.75 -8.84
N ASP A 56 3.03 -29.17 -9.72
CA ASP A 56 2.44 -29.86 -10.86
C ASP A 56 3.52 -30.43 -11.82
N PHE A 57 4.58 -29.67 -12.08
CA PHE A 57 5.68 -30.10 -12.95
C PHE A 57 6.57 -31.18 -12.31
N LEU A 58 6.71 -31.19 -10.97
CA LEU A 58 7.42 -32.27 -10.25
C LEU A 58 6.75 -33.59 -10.45
N GLU A 59 5.43 -33.65 -10.53
CA GLU A 59 4.67 -34.87 -10.71
C GLU A 59 4.58 -35.33 -12.18
N THR A 60 4.75 -34.41 -13.13
CA THR A 60 4.45 -34.68 -14.55
C THR A 60 5.70 -35.02 -15.37
N ASP A 61 6.72 -34.16 -15.39
CA ASP A 61 7.90 -34.32 -16.26
C ASP A 61 9.11 -33.53 -15.74
N SER A 62 10.21 -34.28 -15.49
CA SER A 62 11.48 -33.69 -15.02
C SER A 62 12.07 -32.66 -15.99
N THR A 63 11.83 -32.80 -17.30
CA THR A 63 12.35 -31.85 -18.31
C THR A 63 11.60 -30.52 -18.24
N ILE A 64 10.28 -30.57 -18.08
CA ILE A 64 9.42 -29.38 -17.93
C ILE A 64 9.79 -28.65 -16.63
N PHE A 65 9.92 -29.39 -15.54
CA PHE A 65 10.37 -28.87 -14.25
C PHE A 65 11.69 -28.09 -14.36
N LEU A 66 12.74 -28.71 -14.94
CA LEU A 66 14.06 -28.07 -15.08
C LEU A 66 13.99 -26.81 -15.94
N ASN A 67 13.23 -26.83 -17.03
CA ASN A 67 13.04 -25.68 -17.90
C ASN A 67 12.33 -24.54 -17.16
N TYR A 68 11.31 -24.85 -16.35
CA TYR A 68 10.59 -23.88 -15.54
C TYR A 68 11.49 -23.25 -14.47
N ILE A 69 12.24 -24.05 -13.72
CA ILE A 69 13.24 -23.56 -12.75
C ILE A 69 14.25 -22.63 -13.39
N ASN A 70 14.78 -22.99 -14.58
CA ASN A 70 15.73 -22.13 -15.31
C ASN A 70 15.10 -20.80 -15.76
N ARG A 71 13.79 -20.77 -16.07
CA ARG A 71 13.08 -19.54 -16.35
C ARG A 71 12.94 -18.67 -15.09
N LEU A 72 12.52 -19.26 -13.97
CA LEU A 72 12.39 -18.57 -12.69
C LEU A 72 13.73 -17.99 -12.22
N LYS A 73 14.83 -18.72 -12.42
CA LYS A 73 16.19 -18.22 -12.10
C LYS A 73 16.55 -16.98 -12.93
N LYS A 74 16.15 -16.89 -14.20
CA LYS A 74 16.33 -15.69 -15.04
C LYS A 74 15.49 -14.50 -14.55
N GLU A 75 14.36 -14.76 -13.90
CA GLU A 75 13.49 -13.76 -13.26
C GLU A 75 13.94 -13.39 -11.84
N ASN A 76 15.13 -13.86 -11.40
CA ASN A 76 15.63 -13.69 -10.02
C ASN A 76 14.73 -14.31 -8.94
N ILE A 77 14.01 -15.37 -9.29
CA ILE A 77 13.22 -16.14 -8.34
C ILE A 77 13.99 -17.39 -7.95
N ARG A 78 14.31 -17.49 -6.66
CA ARG A 78 14.92 -18.68 -6.06
C ARG A 78 13.83 -19.67 -5.64
N VAL A 79 14.06 -20.94 -5.86
CA VAL A 79 13.15 -22.03 -5.49
C VAL A 79 13.83 -22.95 -4.49
N THR A 80 13.12 -23.25 -3.41
CA THR A 80 13.54 -24.24 -2.40
C THR A 80 12.40 -25.23 -2.20
N ILE A 81 12.69 -26.53 -2.25
CA ILE A 81 11.74 -27.61 -1.97
C ILE A 81 12.23 -28.35 -0.73
N MET A 82 11.34 -28.56 0.22
CA MET A 82 11.65 -29.19 1.50
C MET A 82 10.51 -30.12 1.95
N ASP A 83 10.79 -30.97 2.90
CA ASP A 83 9.77 -31.75 3.59
C ASP A 83 9.11 -30.96 4.73
N ILE A 84 8.09 -31.56 5.36
CA ILE A 84 7.34 -30.96 6.48
C ILE A 84 8.20 -30.75 7.74
N ASP A 85 9.33 -31.44 7.84
CA ASP A 85 10.29 -31.32 8.94
C ASP A 85 11.31 -30.19 8.66
N GLY A 86 11.19 -29.49 7.52
CA GLY A 86 12.04 -28.37 7.13
C GLY A 86 13.37 -28.77 6.50
N ASN A 87 13.59 -30.06 6.21
CA ASN A 87 14.80 -30.51 5.55
C ASN A 87 14.75 -30.21 4.06
N VAL A 88 15.72 -29.46 3.57
CA VAL A 88 15.76 -29.02 2.17
C VAL A 88 16.21 -30.15 1.28
N ARG A 89 15.38 -30.51 0.28
CA ARG A 89 15.65 -31.51 -0.75
C ARG A 89 16.23 -30.93 -2.03
N TYR A 90 15.82 -29.68 -2.35
CA TYR A 90 16.28 -28.95 -3.53
C TYR A 90 16.37 -27.46 -3.26
N ASP A 91 17.39 -26.79 -3.77
CA ASP A 91 17.52 -25.35 -3.74
C ASP A 91 18.22 -24.85 -5.01
N SER A 92 17.54 -24.00 -5.78
CA SER A 92 18.06 -23.46 -7.03
C SER A 92 19.17 -22.41 -6.85
N GLY A 93 19.42 -21.95 -5.63
CA GLY A 93 20.43 -20.94 -5.28
C GLY A 93 21.74 -21.52 -4.77
N THR A 94 21.82 -22.83 -4.53
CA THR A 94 23.04 -23.50 -4.08
C THR A 94 23.59 -24.39 -5.19
N GLU A 95 24.78 -24.06 -5.69
CA GLU A 95 25.53 -24.96 -6.60
C GLU A 95 26.34 -25.94 -5.76
N GLY A 96 25.90 -27.21 -5.74
CA GLY A 96 26.67 -28.37 -5.29
C GLY A 96 27.05 -28.47 -3.81
N GLY A 97 26.30 -29.24 -3.04
CA GLY A 97 26.85 -30.00 -1.89
C GLY A 97 27.10 -29.26 -0.58
N SER A 98 26.68 -28.01 -0.40
CA SER A 98 26.66 -27.40 0.92
C SER A 98 25.55 -28.05 1.76
N GLU A 99 25.84 -28.39 3.03
CA GLU A 99 24.82 -28.79 3.99
C GLU A 99 23.68 -27.75 3.97
N LEU A 100 22.51 -28.19 3.48
CA LEU A 100 21.34 -27.34 3.42
C LEU A 100 20.78 -27.27 4.85
N GLU A 101 20.83 -26.06 5.44
CA GLU A 101 20.26 -25.80 6.77
C GLU A 101 18.78 -26.21 6.80
N ASN A 102 18.32 -26.71 7.93
CA ASN A 102 16.89 -26.91 8.19
C ASN A 102 16.17 -25.54 8.25
N HIS A 103 15.03 -25.44 7.61
CA HIS A 103 14.29 -24.18 7.49
C HIS A 103 13.00 -24.12 8.32
N LEU A 104 12.78 -25.07 9.23
CA LEU A 104 11.54 -25.16 10.01
C LEU A 104 11.28 -23.91 10.90
N ASP A 105 12.36 -23.25 11.33
CA ASP A 105 12.33 -22.05 12.19
C ASP A 105 11.91 -20.77 11.45
N ARG A 106 11.57 -20.86 10.16
CA ARG A 106 11.28 -19.70 9.31
C ARG A 106 9.80 -19.31 9.41
N ASP A 107 9.53 -17.99 9.54
CA ASP A 107 8.17 -17.48 9.71
C ASP A 107 7.24 -17.94 8.58
N GLU A 108 7.68 -17.81 7.31
CA GLU A 108 6.93 -18.24 6.14
C GLU A 108 6.62 -19.74 6.13
N ILE A 109 7.52 -20.56 6.70
CA ILE A 109 7.32 -22.01 6.79
C ILE A 109 6.37 -22.36 7.93
N SER A 110 6.56 -21.74 9.11
CA SER A 110 5.65 -21.91 10.25
C SER A 110 4.21 -21.51 9.88
N ASP A 111 4.04 -20.43 9.13
CA ASP A 111 2.72 -19.99 8.66
C ASP A 111 2.15 -20.94 7.60
N ALA A 112 2.97 -21.43 6.66
CA ALA A 112 2.55 -22.42 5.67
C ALA A 112 2.07 -23.73 6.33
N LEU A 113 2.77 -24.21 7.36
CA LEU A 113 2.36 -25.39 8.10
C LEU A 113 1.02 -25.24 8.82
N LYS A 114 0.71 -24.04 9.34
CA LYS A 114 -0.55 -23.73 10.05
C LYS A 114 -1.72 -23.47 9.11
N ASN A 115 -1.47 -22.68 8.06
CA ASN A 115 -2.52 -22.06 7.24
C ASN A 115 -2.56 -22.62 5.80
N GLY A 116 -1.60 -23.49 5.41
CA GLY A 116 -1.43 -23.98 4.04
C GLY A 116 -0.50 -23.11 3.20
N SER A 117 -0.37 -21.83 3.52
CA SER A 117 0.59 -20.90 2.89
C SER A 117 1.07 -19.84 3.88
N GLY A 118 2.25 -19.28 3.61
CA GLY A 118 2.83 -18.23 4.42
C GLY A 118 3.81 -17.37 3.62
N TYR A 119 4.09 -16.15 4.08
CA TYR A 119 5.09 -15.29 3.45
C TYR A 119 5.88 -14.48 4.49
N ALA A 120 7.09 -14.08 4.12
CA ALA A 120 7.93 -13.20 4.91
C ALA A 120 8.49 -12.07 4.04
N LEU A 121 8.37 -10.83 4.54
CA LEU A 121 8.81 -9.62 3.86
C LEU A 121 10.17 -9.17 4.40
N GLN A 122 11.07 -8.76 3.51
CA GLN A 122 12.35 -8.09 3.85
C GLN A 122 13.24 -8.88 4.81
N ARG A 123 13.26 -10.20 4.70
CA ARG A 123 14.16 -11.00 5.52
C ARG A 123 15.56 -11.09 4.90
N GLU A 124 16.58 -10.90 5.73
CA GLU A 124 17.96 -11.11 5.34
C GLU A 124 18.25 -12.59 5.07
N SER A 125 18.80 -12.90 3.89
CA SER A 125 19.20 -14.26 3.56
C SER A 125 20.53 -14.60 4.23
N ARG A 126 20.57 -15.67 5.03
CA ARG A 126 21.81 -16.15 5.64
C ARG A 126 22.79 -16.73 4.63
N THR A 127 22.29 -17.22 3.50
CA THR A 127 23.08 -17.92 2.47
C THR A 127 23.59 -17.02 1.35
N LEU A 128 22.79 -16.02 0.91
CA LEU A 128 23.08 -15.22 -0.26
C LEU A 128 23.33 -13.75 0.04
N GLY A 129 23.09 -13.31 1.30
CA GLY A 129 23.07 -11.89 1.67
C GLY A 129 21.86 -11.16 1.06
N GLY A 130 21.66 -9.90 1.47
CA GLY A 130 20.57 -9.06 1.00
C GLY A 130 19.20 -9.42 1.56
N GLN A 131 18.22 -8.58 1.23
CA GLN A 131 16.83 -8.75 1.68
C GLN A 131 16.00 -9.47 0.62
N TRP A 132 15.14 -10.40 1.07
CA TRP A 132 14.33 -11.23 0.21
C TRP A 132 12.86 -11.22 0.64
N PHE A 133 11.97 -11.32 -0.33
CA PHE A 133 10.56 -11.66 -0.13
C PHE A 133 10.41 -13.16 -0.32
N TYR A 134 9.88 -13.85 0.67
CA TYR A 134 9.65 -15.29 0.65
C TYR A 134 8.16 -15.60 0.62
N SER A 135 7.77 -16.61 -0.17
CA SER A 135 6.43 -17.17 -0.16
C SER A 135 6.53 -18.70 -0.14
N ALA A 136 5.82 -19.36 0.77
CA ALA A 136 5.81 -20.79 0.96
C ALA A 136 4.39 -21.35 0.84
N THR A 137 4.26 -22.54 0.23
CA THR A 137 3.00 -23.28 0.09
C THR A 137 3.21 -24.72 0.54
N LEU A 138 2.31 -25.22 1.38
CA LEU A 138 2.29 -26.61 1.86
C LEU A 138 1.40 -27.47 0.96
N PHE A 139 1.97 -28.53 0.40
CA PHE A 139 1.28 -29.57 -0.34
C PHE A 139 1.12 -30.81 0.54
N LYS A 140 -0.10 -30.99 1.09
CA LYS A 140 -0.39 -32.03 2.10
C LYS A 140 -0.40 -33.44 1.54
N ASP A 141 -0.71 -33.60 0.26
CA ASP A 141 -0.81 -34.86 -0.48
C ASP A 141 0.52 -35.60 -0.54
N ASN A 142 1.62 -34.92 -0.71
CA ASN A 142 2.96 -35.49 -0.79
C ASN A 142 3.91 -35.03 0.34
N GLY A 143 3.41 -34.23 1.31
CA GLY A 143 4.19 -33.77 2.46
C GLY A 143 5.34 -32.86 2.08
N LEU A 144 5.17 -32.04 1.04
CA LEU A 144 6.17 -31.09 0.56
C LEU A 144 5.80 -29.66 0.89
N ILE A 145 6.82 -28.85 1.16
CA ILE A 145 6.71 -27.39 1.19
C ILE A 145 7.57 -26.84 0.05
N ILE A 146 6.94 -26.08 -0.83
CA ILE A 146 7.64 -25.35 -1.90
C ILE A 146 7.69 -23.90 -1.52
N ARG A 147 8.89 -23.34 -1.51
CA ARG A 147 9.16 -21.94 -1.19
C ARG A 147 9.81 -21.26 -2.37
N THR A 148 9.21 -20.20 -2.85
CA THR A 148 9.82 -19.26 -3.78
C THR A 148 10.29 -18.01 -3.05
N ALA A 149 11.39 -17.40 -3.53
CA ALA A 149 11.93 -16.18 -2.98
C ALA A 149 12.34 -15.24 -4.11
N HIS A 150 12.00 -13.96 -3.98
CA HIS A 150 12.39 -12.90 -4.90
C HIS A 150 13.26 -11.89 -4.17
N ILE A 151 14.33 -11.40 -4.81
CA ILE A 151 15.21 -10.38 -4.23
C ILE A 151 14.38 -9.12 -3.93
N TYR A 152 14.45 -8.65 -2.70
CA TYR A 152 13.89 -7.37 -2.30
C TYR A 152 14.94 -6.28 -2.51
N ASP A 153 15.04 -5.77 -3.73
CA ASP A 153 15.93 -4.68 -4.10
C ASP A 153 15.21 -3.32 -4.13
N VAL A 154 15.94 -2.27 -4.50
CA VAL A 154 15.38 -0.91 -4.63
C VAL A 154 14.26 -0.88 -5.66
N SER A 155 14.35 -1.67 -6.74
CA SER A 155 13.31 -1.73 -7.78
C SER A 155 12.02 -2.34 -7.25
N MET A 156 12.10 -3.41 -6.47
CA MET A 156 10.95 -4.00 -5.79
C MET A 156 10.38 -3.06 -4.73
N GLY A 157 11.23 -2.40 -3.94
CA GLY A 157 10.80 -1.37 -2.99
C GLY A 157 10.00 -0.25 -3.65
N LEU A 158 10.43 0.20 -4.84
CA LEU A 158 9.70 1.18 -5.65
C LEU A 158 8.41 0.60 -6.24
N MET A 159 8.41 -0.67 -6.64
CA MET A 159 7.24 -1.36 -7.15
C MET A 159 6.16 -1.57 -6.08
N LEU A 160 6.58 -1.80 -4.83
CA LEU A 160 5.68 -1.89 -3.67
C LEU A 160 5.30 -0.52 -3.09
N ALA A 161 6.02 0.56 -3.47
CA ALA A 161 5.65 1.90 -3.06
C ALA A 161 4.36 2.35 -3.77
N SER A 162 3.50 3.05 -3.04
CA SER A 162 2.30 3.66 -3.62
C SER A 162 2.68 4.68 -4.70
N ASP A 163 1.88 4.75 -5.77
CA ASP A 163 2.10 5.72 -6.84
C ASP A 163 1.91 7.14 -6.31
N ARG A 164 2.98 7.94 -6.33
CA ARG A 164 2.99 9.34 -5.87
C ARG A 164 1.98 10.22 -6.63
N ASN A 165 1.56 9.83 -7.82
CA ASN A 165 0.60 10.59 -8.62
C ASN A 165 -0.76 10.72 -7.93
N TYR A 166 -1.21 9.67 -7.22
CA TYR A 166 -2.45 9.74 -6.42
C TYR A 166 -2.35 10.74 -5.27
N PHE A 167 -1.19 10.86 -4.64
CA PHE A 167 -0.95 11.87 -3.60
C PHE A 167 -1.09 13.29 -4.16
N PHE A 168 -0.43 13.58 -5.28
CA PHE A 168 -0.50 14.90 -5.90
C PHE A 168 -1.91 15.22 -6.42
N LEU A 169 -2.61 14.24 -6.98
CA LEU A 169 -4.00 14.40 -7.41
C LEU A 169 -4.93 14.72 -6.22
N ALA A 170 -4.83 13.96 -5.14
CA ALA A 170 -5.63 14.18 -3.93
C ALA A 170 -5.33 15.55 -3.30
N LEU A 171 -4.06 15.96 -3.26
CA LEU A 171 -3.65 17.27 -2.78
C LEU A 171 -4.23 18.39 -3.64
N ALA A 172 -4.13 18.29 -4.97
CA ALA A 172 -4.67 19.29 -5.91
C ALA A 172 -6.20 19.43 -5.78
N LEU A 173 -6.91 18.29 -5.68
CA LEU A 173 -8.37 18.29 -5.45
C LEU A 173 -8.72 18.94 -4.11
N SER A 174 -7.98 18.62 -3.05
CA SER A 174 -8.18 19.21 -1.72
C SER A 174 -8.00 20.72 -1.73
N LEU A 175 -6.95 21.22 -2.37
CA LEU A 175 -6.68 22.65 -2.49
C LEU A 175 -7.73 23.36 -3.34
N SER A 176 -8.20 22.74 -4.43
CA SER A 176 -9.25 23.30 -5.28
C SER A 176 -10.59 23.45 -4.53
N LEU A 177 -10.97 22.46 -3.73
CA LEU A 177 -12.18 22.52 -2.91
C LEU A 177 -12.09 23.62 -1.83
N LEU A 178 -10.94 23.75 -1.17
CA LEU A 178 -10.70 24.84 -0.20
C LEU A 178 -10.77 26.21 -0.87
N PHE A 179 -10.25 26.36 -2.08
CA PHE A 179 -10.33 27.60 -2.84
C PHE A 179 -11.79 27.97 -3.20
N ILE A 180 -12.57 26.98 -3.70
CA ILE A 180 -14.00 27.17 -3.99
C ILE A 180 -14.75 27.59 -2.72
N PHE A 181 -14.48 26.93 -1.60
CA PHE A 181 -15.10 27.26 -0.32
C PHE A 181 -14.74 28.68 0.16
N TYR A 182 -13.49 29.09 0.00
CA TYR A 182 -13.04 30.44 0.28
C TYR A 182 -13.80 31.51 -0.55
N VAL A 183 -13.91 31.27 -1.87
CA VAL A 183 -14.63 32.19 -2.77
C VAL A 183 -16.12 32.27 -2.41
N TYR A 184 -16.72 31.14 -2.06
CA TYR A 184 -18.13 31.09 -1.62
C TYR A 184 -18.34 31.88 -0.34
N LEU A 185 -17.53 31.70 0.68
CA LEU A 185 -17.61 32.49 1.92
C LEU A 185 -17.38 33.96 1.70
N TYR A 186 -16.45 34.33 0.82
CA TYR A 186 -16.19 35.74 0.48
C TYR A 186 -17.42 36.37 -0.17
N LYS A 187 -18.07 35.71 -1.14
CA LYS A 187 -19.31 36.18 -1.75
C LYS A 187 -20.45 36.28 -0.75
N LEU A 188 -20.61 35.30 0.12
CA LEU A 188 -21.64 35.33 1.16
C LEU A 188 -21.47 36.53 2.09
N GLN A 189 -20.24 36.82 2.49
CA GLN A 189 -19.93 37.97 3.35
C GLN A 189 -20.25 39.30 2.68
N LEU A 190 -19.98 39.46 1.38
CA LEU A 190 -20.34 40.66 0.62
C LEU A 190 -21.86 40.82 0.62
N ASN A 191 -22.62 39.79 0.35
CA ASN A 191 -24.09 39.86 0.34
C ASN A 191 -24.66 40.23 1.72
N ILE A 192 -24.13 39.66 2.79
CA ILE A 192 -24.55 40.00 4.16
C ILE A 192 -24.21 41.46 4.50
N SER A 193 -23.05 41.96 4.05
CA SER A 193 -22.69 43.36 4.30
C SER A 193 -23.63 44.37 3.58
N HIS A 194 -24.02 44.04 2.36
CA HIS A 194 -25.03 44.87 1.63
C HIS A 194 -26.39 44.83 2.31
N LEU A 195 -26.88 43.66 2.76
CA LEU A 195 -28.14 43.59 3.49
C LEU A 195 -28.12 44.39 4.80
N ARG A 196 -27.00 44.40 5.50
CA ARG A 196 -26.81 45.17 6.71
C ARG A 196 -26.86 46.68 6.41
N GLU A 197 -26.19 47.09 5.36
CA GLU A 197 -26.21 48.53 4.91
C GLU A 197 -27.63 48.96 4.53
N PHE A 198 -28.40 48.12 3.84
CA PHE A 198 -29.81 48.37 3.55
C PHE A 198 -30.67 48.49 4.80
N ALA A 199 -30.45 47.57 5.79
CA ALA A 199 -31.18 47.63 7.05
C ALA A 199 -30.89 48.89 7.86
N ASP A 200 -29.61 49.28 7.96
CA ASP A 200 -29.18 50.51 8.63
C ASP A 200 -29.74 51.77 7.95
N MET A 201 -29.83 51.82 6.60
CA MET A 201 -30.46 52.91 5.87
C MET A 201 -31.98 52.98 6.08
N ALA A 202 -32.66 51.80 6.16
CA ALA A 202 -34.09 51.73 6.40
C ALA A 202 -34.46 52.24 7.82
N GLU A 203 -33.66 51.83 8.83
CA GLU A 203 -33.84 52.31 10.22
C GLU A 203 -33.65 53.81 10.32
N LYS A 204 -32.62 54.38 9.71
CA LYS A 204 -32.33 55.80 9.71
C LYS A 204 -33.42 56.65 9.02
N ASN A 205 -34.04 56.12 7.93
CA ASN A 205 -35.15 56.78 7.26
C ASN A 205 -36.47 56.68 8.08
N GLN A 206 -36.64 55.70 8.91
CA GLN A 206 -37.78 55.58 9.83
C GLN A 206 -37.70 56.58 10.99
N ASP A 207 -36.49 56.81 11.55
CA ASP A 207 -36.25 57.80 12.59
C ASP A 207 -36.48 59.22 12.11
N ILE A 208 -36.12 59.55 10.86
CA ILE A 208 -36.37 60.90 10.25
C ILE A 208 -37.88 61.13 10.01
N ARG A 209 -38.68 60.02 9.82
CA ARG A 209 -40.14 60.14 9.66
C ARG A 209 -40.90 60.37 10.98
N ASN A 210 -40.30 59.91 12.09
CA ASN A 210 -40.91 59.92 13.42
C ASN A 210 -40.47 61.15 14.24
N ALA A 211 -39.56 62.02 13.74
CA ALA A 211 -39.10 63.30 14.31
C ALA A 211 -39.79 64.46 13.67
#